data_05e6796d044899b0e5bd5d9e7d303e4b
#
_entry.id   05e6796d044899b0e5bd5d9e7d303e4b
#
_cell.length_a   1.000
_cell.length_b   1.000
_cell.length_c   1.000
_cell.angle_alpha   90.00
_cell.angle_beta   90.00
_cell.angle_gamma   90.00
#
_symmetry.space_group_name_H-M   'P 1'
#
loop_
_entity.id
_entity.type
_entity.pdbx_description
1 polymer ?
#
loop_
_entity_poly.entity_id
_entity_poly.type
_entity_poly.pdbx_seq_one_letter_code
_entity_poly.pdbx_strand_id
1 'polypeptide(L)'
;MSVALLTRLYKHAHVGDWDAVETMLSDDLVIHEAESLPFGGEYRGKRALRDLFASVMGYWDSPSVEIYSIVGDDSYVVALMNFTMTSKASGRTIVQKMAEVSTVKDGLVVDMRIHYYDTALVAAEAGPKH
;
A
#
# COMPACT_ATOMS: atom_id res chain seq x y z
N MET A 1 -0.58 -20.31 5.33
CA MET A 1 -1.70 -19.78 4.55
C MET A 1 -1.43 -18.33 4.21
N SER A 2 -1.55 -17.99 2.95
CA SER A 2 -1.17 -16.65 2.46
C SER A 2 -2.07 -15.52 2.96
N VAL A 3 -3.37 -15.79 3.12
CA VAL A 3 -4.28 -14.79 3.72
C VAL A 3 -3.85 -14.46 5.16
N ALA A 4 -3.47 -15.47 5.94
CA ALA A 4 -2.99 -15.24 7.30
C ALA A 4 -1.67 -14.45 7.32
N LEU A 5 -0.79 -14.70 6.37
CA LEU A 5 0.46 -13.95 6.22
C LEU A 5 0.19 -12.46 6.01
N LEU A 6 -0.68 -12.13 5.04
CA LEU A 6 -1.03 -10.74 4.74
C LEU A 6 -1.79 -10.09 5.90
N THR A 7 -2.64 -10.83 6.60
CA THR A 7 -3.35 -10.31 7.78
C THR A 7 -2.35 -9.88 8.86
N ARG A 8 -1.32 -10.70 9.12
CA ARG A 8 -0.26 -10.33 10.07
C ARG A 8 0.56 -9.15 9.57
N LEU A 9 0.89 -9.13 8.28
CA LEU A 9 1.66 -8.05 7.68
C LEU A 9 0.97 -6.70 7.89
N TYR A 10 -0.31 -6.61 7.57
CA TYR A 10 -1.07 -5.37 7.72
C TYR A 10 -1.20 -4.94 9.19
N LYS A 11 -1.36 -5.89 10.12
CA LYS A 11 -1.39 -5.56 11.55
C LYS A 11 -0.10 -4.92 12.02
N HIS A 12 1.04 -5.48 11.63
CA HIS A 12 2.35 -4.93 11.99
C HIS A 12 2.60 -3.58 11.32
N ALA A 13 2.24 -3.44 10.05
CA ALA A 13 2.38 -2.18 9.32
C ALA A 13 1.55 -1.06 9.97
N HIS A 14 0.34 -1.38 10.43
CA HIS A 14 -0.56 -0.41 11.07
C HIS A 14 0.07 0.22 12.33
N VAL A 15 0.84 -0.54 13.08
CA VAL A 15 1.51 -0.04 14.29
C VAL A 15 2.97 0.38 14.04
N GLY A 16 3.41 0.38 12.79
CA GLY A 16 4.77 0.80 12.43
C GLY A 16 5.86 -0.18 12.81
N ASP A 17 5.52 -1.45 13.04
CA ASP A 17 6.50 -2.50 13.35
C ASP A 17 7.13 -3.01 12.05
N TRP A 18 7.98 -2.20 11.47
CA TRP A 18 8.59 -2.48 10.17
C TRP A 18 9.55 -3.67 10.19
N ASP A 19 10.21 -3.92 11.32
CA ASP A 19 11.09 -5.07 11.43
C ASP A 19 10.31 -6.38 11.27
N ALA A 20 9.14 -6.48 11.90
CA ALA A 20 8.26 -7.63 11.74
C ALA A 20 7.72 -7.74 10.31
N VAL A 21 7.31 -6.63 9.70
CA VAL A 21 6.83 -6.59 8.32
C VAL A 21 7.91 -7.11 7.37
N GLU A 22 9.15 -6.67 7.54
CA GLU A 22 10.25 -7.02 6.63
C GLU A 22 10.59 -8.50 6.66
N THR A 23 10.28 -9.21 7.75
CA THR A 23 10.44 -10.68 7.80
C THR A 23 9.50 -11.42 6.86
N MET A 24 8.41 -10.77 6.42
CA MET A 24 7.39 -11.35 5.55
C MET A 24 7.58 -10.98 4.08
N LEU A 25 8.57 -10.15 3.78
CA LEU A 25 8.82 -9.63 2.44
C LEU A 25 10.06 -10.31 1.84
N SER A 26 9.97 -10.63 0.53
CA SER A 26 11.11 -11.13 -0.23
C SER A 26 12.14 -10.03 -0.45
N ASP A 27 13.42 -10.40 -0.51
CA ASP A 27 14.49 -9.50 -0.95
C ASP A 27 14.23 -8.98 -2.37
N ASP A 28 13.48 -9.73 -3.18
CA ASP A 28 13.15 -9.41 -4.57
C ASP A 28 11.79 -8.75 -4.72
N LEU A 29 11.16 -8.34 -3.63
CA LEU A 29 9.85 -7.69 -3.67
C LEU A 29 9.87 -6.49 -4.61
N VAL A 30 8.81 -6.36 -5.42
CA VAL A 30 8.51 -5.16 -6.18
C VAL A 30 7.09 -4.71 -5.83
N ILE A 31 6.94 -3.47 -5.40
CA ILE A 31 5.64 -2.84 -5.20
C ILE A 31 5.41 -1.89 -6.36
N HIS A 32 4.25 -2.01 -7.00
CA HIS A 32 3.85 -1.18 -8.14
C HIS A 32 2.79 -0.17 -7.68
N GLU A 33 3.18 1.09 -7.69
CA GLU A 33 2.26 2.21 -7.44
C GLU A 33 1.97 2.89 -8.77
N ALA A 34 0.76 3.41 -8.95
CA ALA A 34 0.33 4.00 -10.22
C ALA A 34 1.28 5.12 -10.68
N GLU A 35 1.74 5.02 -11.92
CA GLU A 35 2.73 5.94 -12.49
C GLU A 35 2.25 7.39 -12.54
N SER A 36 0.93 7.61 -12.65
CA SER A 36 0.34 8.94 -12.69
C SER A 36 0.38 9.69 -11.35
N LEU A 37 0.71 8.99 -10.25
CA LEU A 37 0.80 9.60 -8.93
C LEU A 37 2.18 10.21 -8.70
N PRO A 38 2.30 11.28 -7.88
CA PRO A 38 3.61 11.87 -7.59
C PRO A 38 4.52 10.92 -6.81
N PHE A 39 3.94 9.94 -6.10
CA PHE A 39 4.66 8.87 -5.41
C PHE A 39 4.57 7.55 -6.19
N GLY A 40 4.29 7.61 -7.49
CA GLY A 40 4.14 6.44 -8.36
C GLY A 40 5.46 5.78 -8.72
N GLY A 41 5.34 4.62 -9.37
CA GLY A 41 6.48 3.85 -9.85
C GLY A 41 6.70 2.56 -9.08
N GLU A 42 7.91 2.04 -9.15
CA GLU A 42 8.28 0.78 -8.52
C GLU A 42 9.14 1.02 -7.28
N TYR A 43 8.80 0.29 -6.21
CA TYR A 43 9.58 0.27 -4.97
C TYR A 43 10.09 -1.17 -4.79
N ARG A 44 11.38 -1.34 -4.52
CA ARG A 44 12.03 -2.66 -4.56
C ARG A 44 12.71 -3.03 -3.26
N GLY A 45 12.68 -4.32 -2.93
CA GLY A 45 13.39 -4.90 -1.80
C GLY A 45 12.58 -4.93 -0.51
N LYS A 46 13.20 -5.37 0.57
CA LYS A 46 12.52 -5.54 1.87
C LYS A 46 12.02 -4.22 2.46
N ARG A 47 12.64 -3.10 2.11
CA ARG A 47 12.23 -1.79 2.60
C ARG A 47 11.17 -1.12 1.71
N ALA A 48 10.76 -1.78 0.62
CA ALA A 48 9.87 -1.19 -0.37
C ALA A 48 8.57 -0.64 0.25
N LEU A 49 7.93 -1.41 1.13
CA LEU A 49 6.67 -0.99 1.74
C LEU A 49 6.87 0.18 2.70
N ARG A 50 7.91 0.14 3.51
CA ARG A 50 8.28 1.22 4.41
C ARG A 50 8.60 2.50 3.63
N ASP A 51 9.36 2.39 2.54
CA ASP A 51 9.75 3.54 1.71
C ASP A 51 8.53 4.13 1.00
N LEU A 52 7.64 3.29 0.48
CA LEU A 52 6.38 3.74 -0.12
C LEU A 52 5.52 4.48 0.91
N PHE A 53 5.37 3.90 2.10
CA PHE A 53 4.60 4.52 3.17
C PHE A 53 5.14 5.92 3.50
N ALA A 54 6.45 6.05 3.66
CA ALA A 54 7.08 7.33 3.95
C ALA A 54 6.83 8.35 2.82
N SER A 55 6.89 7.90 1.57
CA SER A 55 6.62 8.76 0.41
C SER A 55 5.17 9.24 0.39
N VAL A 56 4.22 8.33 0.60
CA VAL A 56 2.77 8.63 0.62
C VAL A 56 2.45 9.63 1.73
N MET A 57 3.04 9.46 2.92
CA MET A 57 2.80 10.37 4.06
C MET A 57 3.25 11.79 3.80
N GLY A 58 4.09 12.01 2.81
CA GLY A 58 4.50 13.36 2.39
C GLY A 58 3.41 14.17 1.72
N TYR A 59 2.34 13.54 1.26
CA TYR A 59 1.25 14.19 0.49
C TYR A 59 -0.04 14.35 1.27
N TRP A 60 -0.23 13.61 2.36
CA TRP A 60 -1.51 13.53 3.06
C TRP A 60 -1.36 13.85 4.54
N ASP A 61 -2.33 14.61 5.07
CA ASP A 61 -2.48 14.82 6.52
C ASP A 61 -3.41 13.77 7.08
N SER A 62 -3.03 13.20 8.23
CA SER A 62 -3.87 12.26 8.99
C SER A 62 -4.50 11.14 8.13
N PRO A 63 -3.73 10.45 7.28
CA PRO A 63 -4.29 9.38 6.48
C PRO A 63 -4.73 8.21 7.37
N SER A 64 -5.83 7.57 6.98
CA SER A 64 -6.40 6.46 7.71
C SER A 64 -6.81 5.36 6.74
N VAL A 65 -6.45 4.13 7.05
CA VAL A 65 -6.76 2.96 6.24
C VAL A 65 -7.66 2.02 7.03
N GLU A 66 -8.79 1.65 6.44
CA GLU A 66 -9.67 0.63 6.97
C GLU A 66 -9.66 -0.55 6.00
N ILE A 67 -9.10 -1.68 6.43
CA ILE A 67 -9.13 -2.92 5.66
C ILE A 67 -10.39 -3.67 6.07
N TYR A 68 -11.32 -3.86 5.12
CA TYR A 68 -12.59 -4.50 5.43
C TYR A 68 -12.68 -5.94 4.95
N SER A 69 -11.76 -6.39 4.12
CA SER A 69 -11.71 -7.79 3.67
C SER A 69 -10.33 -8.13 3.15
N ILE A 70 -9.86 -9.34 3.47
CA ILE A 70 -8.65 -9.91 2.90
C ILE A 70 -9.03 -11.28 2.38
N VAL A 71 -8.91 -11.48 1.07
CA VAL A 71 -9.31 -12.73 0.40
C VAL A 71 -8.18 -13.22 -0.49
N GLY A 72 -8.16 -14.50 -0.77
CA GLY A 72 -7.18 -15.04 -1.70
C GLY A 72 -6.96 -16.54 -1.57
N ASP A 73 -5.96 -16.98 -2.29
CA ASP A 73 -5.47 -18.36 -2.26
C ASP A 73 -4.01 -18.38 -1.81
N ASP A 74 -3.30 -19.47 -2.06
CA ASP A 74 -1.90 -19.58 -1.62
C ASP A 74 -0.95 -18.71 -2.45
N SER A 75 -1.36 -18.28 -3.65
CA SER A 75 -0.51 -17.50 -4.57
C SER A 75 -0.86 -16.01 -4.56
N TYR A 76 -2.14 -15.67 -4.48
CA TYR A 76 -2.60 -14.29 -4.59
C TYR A 76 -3.50 -13.92 -3.43
N VAL A 77 -3.25 -12.76 -2.85
CA VAL A 77 -4.06 -12.20 -1.77
C VAL A 77 -4.46 -10.79 -2.12
N VAL A 78 -5.75 -10.47 -1.99
CA VAL A 78 -6.28 -9.14 -2.23
C VAL A 78 -6.79 -8.55 -0.93
N ALA A 79 -6.26 -7.40 -0.54
CA ALA A 79 -6.78 -6.62 0.58
C ALA A 79 -7.66 -5.51 0.02
N LEU A 80 -8.92 -5.49 0.45
CA LEU A 80 -9.88 -4.45 0.09
C LEU A 80 -9.95 -3.44 1.23
N MET A 81 -9.81 -2.16 0.89
CA MET A 81 -9.69 -1.13 1.92
C MET A 81 -10.30 0.20 1.49
N ASN A 82 -10.64 1.00 2.49
CA ASN A 82 -10.97 2.40 2.33
C ASN A 82 -9.80 3.22 2.83
N PHE A 83 -9.29 4.11 2.00
CA PHE A 83 -8.22 5.03 2.36
C PHE A 83 -8.80 6.43 2.43
N THR A 84 -8.81 7.01 3.63
CA THR A 84 -9.24 8.39 3.87
C THR A 84 -8.01 9.26 3.99
N MET A 85 -7.94 10.32 3.18
CA MET A 85 -6.76 11.16 3.13
C MET A 85 -7.14 12.62 2.93
N THR A 86 -6.44 13.51 3.63
CA THR A 86 -6.61 14.96 3.48
C THR A 86 -5.40 15.50 2.74
N SER A 87 -5.63 16.16 1.61
CA SER A 87 -4.55 16.69 0.78
C SER A 87 -3.82 17.83 1.50
N LYS A 88 -2.49 17.75 1.58
CA LYS A 88 -1.67 18.87 2.04
C LYS A 88 -1.72 20.04 1.05
N ALA A 89 -1.91 19.75 -0.24
CA ALA A 89 -1.97 20.78 -1.28
C ALA A 89 -3.28 21.54 -1.30
N SER A 90 -4.43 20.84 -1.19
CA SER A 90 -5.76 21.46 -1.33
C SER A 90 -6.53 21.61 -0.01
N GLY A 91 -6.18 20.86 1.00
CA GLY A 91 -6.94 20.79 2.25
C GLY A 91 -8.21 19.94 2.17
N ARG A 92 -8.52 19.39 1.01
CA ARG A 92 -9.70 18.54 0.84
C ARG A 92 -9.47 17.14 1.33
N THR A 93 -10.53 16.53 1.89
CA THR A 93 -10.52 15.14 2.33
C THR A 93 -11.23 14.29 1.28
N ILE A 94 -10.58 13.21 0.86
CA ILE A 94 -11.17 12.23 -0.07
C ILE A 94 -11.10 10.84 0.54
N VAL A 95 -12.00 9.97 0.09
CA VAL A 95 -12.01 8.55 0.46
C VAL A 95 -11.86 7.74 -0.82
N GLN A 96 -10.85 6.88 -0.87
CA GLN A 96 -10.63 5.99 -2.00
C GLN A 96 -10.88 4.55 -1.58
N LYS A 97 -11.63 3.84 -2.41
CA LYS A 97 -11.64 2.39 -2.34
C LYS A 97 -10.40 1.88 -3.05
N MET A 98 -9.68 0.99 -2.39
CA MET A 98 -8.42 0.45 -2.91
C MET A 98 -8.43 -1.06 -2.86
N ALA A 99 -7.69 -1.66 -3.77
CA ALA A 99 -7.35 -3.07 -3.74
C ALA A 99 -5.84 -3.20 -3.86
N GLU A 100 -5.22 -3.87 -2.88
CA GLU A 100 -3.81 -4.22 -2.95
C GLU A 100 -3.70 -5.71 -3.25
N VAL A 101 -3.08 -6.04 -4.37
CA VAL A 101 -2.93 -7.42 -4.83
C VAL A 101 -1.51 -7.86 -4.56
N SER A 102 -1.36 -8.83 -3.64
CA SER A 102 -0.07 -9.38 -3.27
C SER A 102 0.12 -10.76 -3.90
N THR A 103 1.30 -11.01 -4.45
CA THR A 103 1.72 -12.34 -4.88
C THR A 103 2.62 -12.94 -3.80
N VAL A 104 2.32 -14.16 -3.39
CA VAL A 104 3.06 -14.87 -2.35
C VAL A 104 3.74 -16.07 -2.97
N LYS A 105 5.04 -16.25 -2.66
CA LYS A 105 5.83 -17.39 -3.10
C LYS A 105 6.76 -17.78 -1.97
N ASP A 106 6.81 -19.07 -1.68
CA ASP A 106 7.67 -19.65 -0.63
C ASP A 106 7.49 -18.95 0.73
N GLY A 107 6.25 -18.58 1.04
CA GLY A 107 5.91 -17.96 2.33
C GLY A 107 6.28 -16.49 2.46
N LEU A 108 6.68 -15.83 1.36
CA LEU A 108 7.06 -14.41 1.35
C LEU A 108 6.28 -13.66 0.28
N VAL A 109 6.03 -12.38 0.53
CA VAL A 109 5.44 -11.50 -0.47
C VAL A 109 6.50 -11.11 -1.49
N VAL A 110 6.26 -11.40 -2.77
CA VAL A 110 7.23 -11.15 -3.85
C VAL A 110 6.79 -10.04 -4.80
N ASP A 111 5.52 -9.67 -4.81
CA ASP A 111 4.98 -8.60 -5.66
C ASP A 111 3.75 -8.02 -5.00
N MET A 112 3.55 -6.71 -5.15
CA MET A 112 2.36 -6.05 -4.65
C MET A 112 1.96 -4.96 -5.63
N ARG A 113 0.68 -4.99 -6.08
CA ARG A 113 0.13 -3.97 -6.98
C ARG A 113 -0.96 -3.22 -6.25
N ILE A 114 -0.88 -1.90 -6.29
CA ILE A 114 -1.81 -1.03 -5.59
C ILE A 114 -2.76 -0.39 -6.61
N HIS A 115 -4.06 -0.64 -6.44
CA HIS A 115 -5.09 -0.13 -7.32
C HIS A 115 -6.01 0.82 -6.57
N TYR A 116 -6.19 2.01 -7.11
CA TYR A 116 -7.16 2.99 -6.62
C TYR A 116 -8.41 2.94 -7.49
N TYR A 117 -9.59 3.18 -6.90
CA TYR A 117 -10.82 3.25 -7.68
C TYR A 117 -10.77 4.43 -8.67
N ASP A 118 -10.31 5.60 -8.22
CA ASP A 118 -10.19 6.79 -9.07
C ASP A 118 -8.78 7.40 -8.92
N THR A 119 -7.85 6.86 -9.67
CA THR A 119 -6.45 7.31 -9.65
C THR A 119 -6.32 8.77 -10.09
N ALA A 120 -7.16 9.23 -11.02
CA ALA A 120 -7.12 10.62 -11.49
C ALA A 120 -7.45 11.60 -10.36
N LEU A 121 -8.43 11.26 -9.52
CA LEU A 121 -8.77 12.08 -8.36
C LEU A 121 -7.62 12.10 -7.35
N VAL A 122 -7.02 10.95 -7.07
CA VAL A 122 -5.89 10.86 -6.14
C VAL A 122 -4.74 11.71 -6.65
N ALA A 123 -4.41 11.63 -7.94
CA ALA A 123 -3.33 12.42 -8.53
C ALA A 123 -3.61 13.92 -8.43
N ALA A 124 -4.85 14.34 -8.72
CA ALA A 124 -5.24 15.75 -8.65
C ALA A 124 -5.11 16.29 -7.23
N GLU A 125 -5.57 15.54 -6.24
CA GLU A 125 -5.55 15.97 -4.84
C GLU A 125 -4.16 15.90 -4.20
N ALA A 126 -3.33 14.94 -4.61
CA ALA A 126 -1.94 14.87 -4.14
C ALA A 126 -1.13 16.08 -4.59
N GLY A 127 -1.45 16.62 -5.76
CA GLY A 127 -0.69 17.72 -6.35
C GLY A 127 0.61 17.27 -6.99
N PRO A 128 1.49 18.21 -7.32
CA PRO A 128 2.74 17.88 -8.01
C PRO A 128 3.71 17.13 -7.11
N LYS A 129 4.63 16.42 -7.73
CA LYS A 129 5.71 15.73 -7.02
C LYS A 129 6.58 16.75 -6.26
N HIS A 130 6.89 16.40 -5.03
CA HIS A 130 7.77 17.20 -4.17
C HIS A 130 9.22 17.20 -4.64
#